data_7737bb292eb03690d26bc1c95fff3b64
#
_entry.id   7737bb292eb03690d26bc1c95fff3b64
#
_cell.length_a   1.000
_cell.length_b   1.000
_cell.length_c   1.000
_cell.angle_alpha   90.00
_cell.angle_beta   90.00
_cell.angle_gamma   90.00
#
_symmetry.space_group_name_H-M   'P 1'
#
loop_
_entity.id
_entity.type
_entity.pdbx_description
1 polymer ?
#
loop_
_entity_poly.entity_id
_entity_poly.type
_entity_poly.pdbx_seq_one_letter_code
_entity_poly.pdbx_strand_id
1 'polypeptide(L)'
;MIVEDETAIREFEAINLKRVGYTVVEAGSGEEALEIYDSDAEGFDIALLDISMPGMDGFTLCKELRKRSETLGIIMLTARTQEMDKISGLMLGADDYITKPFSPTELLARVDSLYRRVEMHTPKAAAPVDDITLGEFVLNLRRRTLLKNGKNIELTQVEFQMIEYFFNNPDTALDRTDILEKVWGSNYFGEEKIVDVNIRRLRMKVEDDPSP
;
A
#
# COMPACT_ATOMS: atom_id res chain seq x y z
N MET A 1 1.12 -1.11 12.77
CA MET A 1 1.72 0.07 13.45
C MET A 1 0.89 1.31 13.17
N ILE A 2 0.73 2.20 14.16
CA ILE A 2 0.13 3.54 14.01
C ILE A 2 1.21 4.57 14.36
N VAL A 3 1.36 5.61 13.53
CA VAL A 3 2.32 6.70 13.75
C VAL A 3 1.60 8.04 13.63
N GLU A 4 1.37 8.68 14.78
CA GLU A 4 0.54 9.87 14.95
C GLU A 4 1.04 10.63 16.18
N ASP A 5 1.36 11.90 16.07
CA ASP A 5 1.90 12.68 17.19
C ASP A 5 0.81 13.15 18.17
N GLU A 6 -0.41 13.38 17.69
CA GLU A 6 -1.55 13.75 18.55
C GLU A 6 -2.09 12.52 19.31
N THR A 7 -1.81 12.45 20.61
CA THR A 7 -2.18 11.30 21.47
C THR A 7 -3.67 10.93 21.37
N ALA A 8 -4.57 11.92 21.32
CA ALA A 8 -6.00 11.66 21.26
C ALA A 8 -6.44 10.99 19.95
N ILE A 9 -5.81 11.36 18.82
CA ILE A 9 -6.06 10.75 17.51
C ILE A 9 -5.48 9.35 17.49
N ARG A 10 -4.24 9.17 17.94
CA ARG A 10 -3.55 7.89 18.01
C ARG A 10 -4.34 6.88 18.86
N GLU A 11 -4.81 7.29 20.05
CA GLU A 11 -5.65 6.46 20.91
C GLU A 11 -6.98 6.08 20.24
N PHE A 12 -7.63 7.03 19.57
CA PHE A 12 -8.86 6.78 18.82
C PHE A 12 -8.66 5.71 17.75
N GLU A 13 -7.60 5.80 16.96
CA GLU A 13 -7.24 4.82 15.93
C GLU A 13 -6.96 3.45 16.56
N ALA A 14 -6.11 3.42 17.59
CA ALA A 14 -5.73 2.20 18.29
C ALA A 14 -6.92 1.47 18.91
N ILE A 15 -7.83 2.17 19.58
CA ILE A 15 -9.02 1.59 20.20
C ILE A 15 -9.91 0.93 19.13
N ASN A 16 -10.14 1.61 18.01
CA ASN A 16 -11.02 1.09 16.96
C ASN A 16 -10.42 -0.15 16.28
N LEU A 17 -9.11 -0.16 16.00
CA LEU A 17 -8.43 -1.31 15.41
C LEU A 17 -8.32 -2.49 16.38
N LYS A 18 -7.95 -2.26 17.63
CA LYS A 18 -7.91 -3.31 18.66
C LYS A 18 -9.28 -3.97 18.88
N ARG A 19 -10.36 -3.18 18.80
CA ARG A 19 -11.74 -3.67 18.96
C ARG A 19 -12.16 -4.73 17.94
N VAL A 20 -11.61 -4.66 16.73
CA VAL A 20 -11.90 -5.63 15.66
C VAL A 20 -10.83 -6.72 15.54
N GLY A 21 -9.87 -6.78 16.48
CA GLY A 21 -8.92 -7.88 16.62
C GLY A 21 -7.52 -7.63 16.09
N TYR A 22 -7.19 -6.43 15.63
CA TYR A 22 -5.83 -6.10 15.22
C TYR A 22 -4.89 -5.96 16.43
N THR A 23 -3.68 -6.49 16.30
CA THR A 23 -2.56 -6.15 17.19
C THR A 23 -2.00 -4.80 16.77
N VAL A 24 -1.98 -3.84 17.68
CA VAL A 24 -1.61 -2.45 17.38
C VAL A 24 -0.41 -2.05 18.21
N VAL A 25 0.62 -1.59 17.52
CA VAL A 25 1.79 -0.91 18.09
C VAL A 25 1.69 0.56 17.72
N GLU A 26 1.94 1.43 18.70
CA GLU A 26 1.75 2.88 18.60
C GLU A 26 3.11 3.59 18.69
N ALA A 27 3.32 4.60 17.85
CA ALA A 27 4.47 5.48 17.87
C ALA A 27 4.01 6.94 17.81
N GLY A 28 4.63 7.81 18.59
CA GLY A 28 4.32 9.24 18.64
C GLY A 28 5.17 10.09 17.71
N SER A 29 6.12 9.50 16.99
CA SER A 29 6.96 10.19 16.00
C SER A 29 7.49 9.23 14.94
N GLY A 30 7.97 9.78 13.83
CA GLY A 30 8.58 8.98 12.77
C GLY A 30 9.87 8.29 13.21
N GLU A 31 10.66 8.94 14.06
CA GLU A 31 11.89 8.38 14.61
C GLU A 31 11.60 7.17 15.50
N GLU A 32 10.65 7.31 16.43
CA GLU A 32 10.19 6.22 17.30
C GLU A 32 9.66 5.04 16.46
N ALA A 33 8.89 5.33 15.41
CA ALA A 33 8.36 4.33 14.51
C ALA A 33 9.44 3.49 13.83
N LEU A 34 10.55 4.12 13.39
CA LEU A 34 11.68 3.41 12.80
C LEU A 34 12.42 2.55 13.81
N GLU A 35 12.63 3.05 15.04
CA GLU A 35 13.26 2.28 16.11
C GLU A 35 12.43 1.04 16.44
N ILE A 36 11.10 1.18 16.55
CA ILE A 36 10.19 0.07 16.79
C ILE A 36 10.24 -0.92 15.61
N TYR A 37 10.16 -0.41 14.37
CA TYR A 37 10.20 -1.23 13.17
C TYR A 37 11.46 -2.05 13.05
N ASP A 38 12.61 -1.43 13.28
CA ASP A 38 13.93 -2.08 13.19
C ASP A 38 14.19 -3.07 14.33
N SER A 39 13.47 -2.96 15.45
CA SER A 39 13.58 -3.88 16.60
C SER A 39 12.61 -5.06 16.56
N ASP A 40 11.56 -5.02 15.73
CA ASP A 40 10.55 -6.05 15.66
C ASP A 40 10.93 -7.14 14.63
N ALA A 41 11.26 -8.33 15.16
CA ALA A 41 11.66 -9.48 14.35
C ALA A 41 10.50 -10.13 13.57
N GLU A 42 9.25 -9.92 14.00
CA GLU A 42 8.07 -10.48 13.36
C GLU A 42 7.57 -9.58 12.19
N GLY A 43 7.89 -8.29 12.28
CA GLY A 43 7.51 -7.29 11.30
C GLY A 43 6.08 -6.80 11.44
N PHE A 44 5.69 -5.92 10.55
CA PHE A 44 4.35 -5.30 10.52
C PHE A 44 3.68 -5.58 9.18
N ASP A 45 2.38 -5.87 9.21
CA ASP A 45 1.56 -6.03 8.01
C ASP A 45 1.19 -4.67 7.42
N ILE A 46 0.81 -3.72 8.30
CA ILE A 46 0.31 -2.39 7.91
C ILE A 46 0.91 -1.30 8.80
N ALA A 47 1.22 -0.15 8.18
CA ALA A 47 1.53 1.10 8.84
C ALA A 47 0.53 2.20 8.44
N LEU A 48 -0.07 2.85 9.45
CA LEU A 48 -0.84 4.08 9.32
C LEU A 48 0.09 5.24 9.68
N LEU A 49 0.27 6.19 8.77
CA LEU A 49 1.23 7.27 8.94
C LEU A 49 0.55 8.63 8.83
N ASP A 50 0.54 9.41 9.90
CA ASP A 50 0.20 10.83 9.76
C ASP A 50 1.26 11.56 8.93
N ILE A 51 0.81 12.46 8.06
CA ILE A 51 1.73 13.25 7.22
C ILE A 51 2.36 14.37 8.05
N SER A 52 1.58 15.03 8.90
CA SER A 52 1.91 16.31 9.48
C SER A 52 2.54 16.22 10.87
N MET A 53 3.52 15.34 11.04
CA MET A 53 4.22 15.16 12.31
C MET A 53 5.44 16.09 12.45
N PRO A 54 5.77 16.57 13.66
CA PRO A 54 7.01 17.27 13.92
C PRO A 54 8.25 16.34 13.81
N GLY A 55 9.38 16.88 13.37
CA GLY A 55 10.60 16.09 13.15
C GLY A 55 10.53 15.35 11.83
N MET A 56 10.49 14.04 11.86
CA MET A 56 10.31 13.21 10.67
C MET A 56 8.84 13.20 10.25
N ASP A 57 8.53 13.82 9.13
CA ASP A 57 7.20 13.78 8.54
C ASP A 57 6.82 12.40 7.97
N GLY A 58 5.51 12.19 7.74
CA GLY A 58 5.02 10.92 7.22
C GLY A 58 5.55 10.55 5.83
N PHE A 59 5.90 11.52 5.00
CA PHE A 59 6.48 11.26 3.67
C PHE A 59 7.89 10.70 3.79
N THR A 60 8.70 11.28 4.65
CA THR A 60 10.05 10.81 4.95
C THR A 60 10.01 9.42 5.56
N LEU A 61 9.11 9.20 6.53
CA LEU A 61 8.90 7.91 7.16
C LEU A 61 8.46 6.84 6.13
N CYS A 62 7.52 7.15 5.26
CA CYS A 62 7.07 6.26 4.18
C CYS A 62 8.24 5.79 3.32
N LYS A 63 9.10 6.72 2.90
CA LYS A 63 10.33 6.40 2.13
C LYS A 63 11.26 5.46 2.89
N GLU A 64 11.48 5.74 4.17
CA GLU A 64 12.39 4.94 5.00
C GLU A 64 11.84 3.51 5.23
N LEU A 65 10.52 3.38 5.45
CA LEU A 65 9.87 2.08 5.55
C LEU A 65 9.90 1.30 4.23
N ARG A 66 9.72 1.97 3.08
CA ARG A 66 9.82 1.32 1.76
C ARG A 66 11.22 0.79 1.45
N LYS A 67 12.27 1.46 1.89
CA LYS A 67 13.65 0.92 1.79
C LYS A 67 13.84 -0.39 2.58
N ARG A 68 13.03 -0.60 3.61
CA ARG A 68 13.08 -1.78 4.50
C ARG A 68 12.15 -2.89 4.05
N SER A 69 10.99 -2.53 3.47
CA SER A 69 9.98 -3.49 3.00
C SER A 69 9.14 -2.94 1.86
N GLU A 70 9.15 -3.63 0.74
CA GLU A 70 8.20 -3.38 -0.37
C GLU A 70 6.81 -3.96 -0.07
N THR A 71 6.73 -4.95 0.82
CA THR A 71 5.48 -5.68 1.10
C THR A 71 4.66 -5.10 2.24
N LEU A 72 5.21 -4.22 3.07
CA LEU A 72 4.47 -3.51 4.10
C LEU A 72 3.32 -2.71 3.48
N GLY A 73 2.09 -2.90 3.96
CA GLY A 73 0.96 -2.04 3.57
C GLY A 73 1.10 -0.65 4.21
N ILE A 74 1.06 0.43 3.43
CA ILE A 74 1.17 1.79 3.97
C ILE A 74 -0.06 2.61 3.61
N ILE A 75 -0.75 3.14 4.62
CA ILE A 75 -1.85 4.10 4.48
C ILE A 75 -1.40 5.45 5.05
N MET A 76 -1.50 6.51 4.22
CA MET A 76 -1.22 7.87 4.67
C MET A 76 -2.46 8.54 5.24
N LEU A 77 -2.32 9.22 6.37
CA LEU A 77 -3.38 10.05 6.97
C LEU A 77 -3.07 11.51 6.63
N THR A 78 -4.01 12.22 6.00
CA THR A 78 -3.77 13.55 5.48
C THR A 78 -4.89 14.54 5.81
N ALA A 79 -4.55 15.81 6.01
CA ALA A 79 -5.54 16.87 6.14
C ALA A 79 -6.17 17.18 4.76
N ARG A 80 -7.46 17.53 4.75
CA ARG A 80 -8.32 17.70 3.57
C ARG A 80 -7.85 18.74 2.53
N THR A 81 -6.95 19.62 2.90
CA THR A 81 -6.59 20.81 2.11
C THR A 81 -5.44 20.62 1.13
N GLN A 82 -4.83 19.44 1.07
CA GLN A 82 -3.59 19.23 0.32
C GLN A 82 -3.72 18.08 -0.68
N GLU A 83 -4.40 18.36 -1.81
CA GLU A 83 -4.46 17.40 -2.94
C GLU A 83 -3.07 16.98 -3.44
N MET A 84 -2.12 17.90 -3.35
CA MET A 84 -0.70 17.64 -3.68
C MET A 84 -0.06 16.61 -2.74
N ASP A 85 -0.45 16.58 -1.47
CA ASP A 85 0.11 15.63 -0.49
C ASP A 85 -0.34 14.19 -0.75
N LYS A 86 -1.60 14.00 -1.19
CA LYS A 86 -2.12 12.68 -1.56
C LYS A 86 -1.31 12.08 -2.72
N ILE A 87 -1.09 12.88 -3.76
CA ILE A 87 -0.30 12.46 -4.93
C ILE A 87 1.15 12.19 -4.52
N SER A 88 1.73 13.08 -3.69
CA SER A 88 3.10 12.93 -3.22
C SER A 88 3.29 11.68 -2.38
N GLY A 89 2.39 11.40 -1.42
CA GLY A 89 2.45 10.20 -0.59
C GLY A 89 2.34 8.91 -1.39
N LEU A 90 1.39 8.86 -2.33
CA LEU A 90 1.25 7.71 -3.22
C LEU A 90 2.49 7.54 -4.12
N MET A 91 3.05 8.61 -4.66
CA MET A 91 4.30 8.55 -5.46
C MET A 91 5.51 8.07 -4.66
N LEU A 92 5.50 8.24 -3.31
CA LEU A 92 6.58 7.80 -2.43
C LEU A 92 6.44 6.34 -1.97
N GLY A 93 5.36 5.66 -2.33
CA GLY A 93 5.20 4.25 -2.03
C GLY A 93 4.01 3.90 -1.15
N ALA A 94 3.17 4.84 -0.74
CA ALA A 94 1.94 4.51 -0.02
C ALA A 94 0.96 3.72 -0.91
N ASP A 95 0.20 2.83 -0.31
CA ASP A 95 -0.79 1.97 -0.98
C ASP A 95 -2.18 2.60 -0.98
N ASP A 96 -2.47 3.44 0.03
CA ASP A 96 -3.74 4.15 0.16
C ASP A 96 -3.56 5.43 0.99
N TYR A 97 -4.62 6.25 1.07
CA TYR A 97 -4.68 7.42 1.94
C TYR A 97 -6.07 7.57 2.55
N ILE A 98 -6.14 8.20 3.71
CA ILE A 98 -7.38 8.57 4.40
C ILE A 98 -7.32 10.07 4.71
N THR A 99 -8.40 10.78 4.40
CA THR A 99 -8.48 12.22 4.64
C THR A 99 -9.06 12.52 6.02
N LYS A 100 -8.34 13.26 6.86
CA LYS A 100 -8.83 13.76 8.15
C LYS A 100 -9.86 14.90 7.95
N PRO A 101 -10.98 14.95 8.72
CA PRO A 101 -11.40 13.95 9.69
C PRO A 101 -12.05 12.72 9.03
N PHE A 102 -11.78 11.54 9.54
CA PHE A 102 -12.36 10.28 9.07
C PHE A 102 -13.21 9.61 10.15
N SER A 103 -14.11 8.73 9.72
CA SER A 103 -14.91 7.91 10.62
C SER A 103 -14.19 6.62 10.99
N PRO A 104 -14.53 5.98 12.14
CA PRO A 104 -14.04 4.63 12.46
C PRO A 104 -14.33 3.63 11.35
N THR A 105 -15.49 3.72 10.73
CA THR A 105 -15.92 2.81 9.66
C THR A 105 -15.02 2.96 8.43
N GLU A 106 -14.65 4.19 8.05
CA GLU A 106 -13.74 4.43 6.94
C GLU A 106 -12.34 3.89 7.23
N LEU A 107 -11.79 4.19 8.42
CA LEU A 107 -10.50 3.67 8.85
C LEU A 107 -10.46 2.14 8.76
N LEU A 108 -11.43 1.47 9.37
CA LEU A 108 -11.50 0.01 9.40
C LEU A 108 -11.65 -0.57 7.99
N ALA A 109 -12.53 0.00 7.15
CA ALA A 109 -12.72 -0.49 5.78
C ALA A 109 -11.44 -0.42 4.93
N ARG A 110 -10.64 0.64 5.10
CA ARG A 110 -9.36 0.81 4.41
C ARG A 110 -8.31 -0.17 4.90
N VAL A 111 -8.17 -0.27 6.22
CA VAL A 111 -7.23 -1.22 6.84
C VAL A 111 -7.58 -2.66 6.46
N ASP A 112 -8.85 -3.06 6.56
CA ASP A 112 -9.31 -4.41 6.17
C ASP A 112 -9.08 -4.70 4.68
N SER A 113 -9.32 -3.70 3.82
CA SER A 113 -9.06 -3.84 2.39
C SER A 113 -7.59 -4.07 2.10
N LEU A 114 -6.70 -3.32 2.74
CA LEU A 114 -5.25 -3.47 2.57
C LEU A 114 -4.75 -4.75 3.24
N TYR A 115 -5.24 -5.09 4.43
CA TYR A 115 -4.83 -6.30 5.17
C TYR A 115 -5.13 -7.58 4.40
N ARG A 116 -6.30 -7.68 3.77
CA ARG A 116 -6.62 -8.84 2.92
C ARG A 116 -5.60 -9.02 1.78
N ARG A 117 -5.04 -7.94 1.27
CA ARG A 117 -3.98 -7.99 0.24
C ARG A 117 -2.68 -8.51 0.81
N VAL A 118 -2.32 -8.07 2.03
CA VAL A 118 -1.12 -8.53 2.75
C VAL A 118 -1.28 -10.00 3.15
N GLU A 119 -2.42 -10.41 3.71
CA GLU A 119 -2.67 -11.78 4.19
C GLU A 119 -2.69 -12.82 3.06
N MET A 120 -3.11 -12.46 1.85
CA MET A 120 -3.02 -13.33 0.67
C MET A 120 -1.56 -13.70 0.30
N HIS A 121 -0.57 -13.12 1.01
CA HIS A 121 0.86 -13.41 0.84
C HIS A 121 1.34 -14.65 1.57
N THR A 122 0.56 -15.19 2.53
CA THR A 122 0.92 -16.44 3.19
C THR A 122 0.75 -17.56 2.16
N PRO A 123 1.82 -18.29 1.76
CA PRO A 123 1.70 -19.34 0.77
C PRO A 123 0.81 -20.45 1.32
N LYS A 124 -0.49 -20.40 1.07
CA LYS A 124 -1.34 -21.60 1.23
C LYS A 124 -0.82 -22.63 0.22
N ALA A 125 -0.47 -23.81 0.72
CA ALA A 125 -0.14 -24.96 -0.09
C ALA A 125 -1.33 -25.30 -1.02
N ALA A 126 -1.34 -24.73 -2.20
CA ALA A 126 -2.31 -24.98 -3.26
C ALA A 126 -1.57 -25.36 -4.54
N ALA A 127 -2.27 -26.02 -5.46
CA ALA A 127 -1.78 -26.59 -6.72
C ALA A 127 -0.79 -25.71 -7.50
N PRO A 128 0.04 -26.28 -8.38
CA PRO A 128 0.98 -25.50 -9.16
C PRO A 128 0.20 -24.48 -9.99
N VAL A 129 0.42 -23.21 -9.68
CA VAL A 129 -0.03 -22.10 -10.53
C VAL A 129 1.12 -21.83 -11.48
N ASP A 130 0.90 -22.06 -12.77
CA ASP A 130 1.89 -21.79 -13.81
C ASP A 130 2.23 -20.30 -13.86
N ASP A 131 3.48 -19.98 -14.18
CA ASP A 131 3.91 -18.62 -14.43
C ASP A 131 3.17 -18.06 -15.65
N ILE A 132 2.69 -16.83 -15.55
CA ILE A 132 2.08 -16.13 -16.69
C ILE A 132 3.19 -15.37 -17.41
N THR A 133 3.43 -15.72 -18.67
CA THR A 133 4.45 -15.08 -19.50
C THR A 133 3.80 -14.19 -20.55
N LEU A 134 4.16 -12.90 -20.56
CA LEU A 134 3.74 -11.93 -21.56
C LEU A 134 4.96 -11.13 -22.06
N GLY A 135 5.38 -11.40 -23.31
CA GLY A 135 6.56 -10.76 -23.89
C GLY A 135 7.82 -11.03 -23.07
N GLU A 136 8.44 -9.96 -22.58
CA GLU A 136 9.65 -10.01 -21.75
C GLU A 136 9.39 -10.23 -20.25
N PHE A 137 8.11 -10.32 -19.83
CA PHE A 137 7.71 -10.42 -18.44
C PHE A 137 7.26 -11.83 -18.06
N VAL A 138 7.65 -12.24 -16.85
CA VAL A 138 7.20 -13.50 -16.23
C VAL A 138 6.63 -13.17 -14.86
N LEU A 139 5.33 -13.36 -14.68
CA LEU A 139 4.61 -13.14 -13.42
C LEU A 139 4.42 -14.49 -12.71
N ASN A 140 5.02 -14.63 -11.52
CA ASN A 140 4.79 -15.77 -10.65
C ASN A 140 3.78 -15.40 -9.58
N LEU A 141 2.57 -15.90 -9.69
CA LEU A 141 1.46 -15.58 -8.76
C LEU A 141 1.70 -16.12 -7.36
N ARG A 142 2.36 -17.27 -7.23
CA ARG A 142 2.63 -17.91 -5.94
C ARG A 142 3.71 -17.19 -5.14
N ARG A 143 4.81 -16.80 -5.82
CA ARG A 143 5.91 -16.07 -5.21
C ARG A 143 5.66 -14.57 -5.16
N ARG A 144 4.62 -14.12 -5.87
CA ARG A 144 4.30 -12.71 -6.08
C ARG A 144 5.48 -11.90 -6.60
N THR A 145 6.16 -12.46 -7.61
CA THR A 145 7.32 -11.85 -8.25
C THR A 145 7.04 -11.55 -9.71
N LEU A 146 7.54 -10.43 -10.19
CA LEU A 146 7.56 -10.06 -11.59
C LEU A 146 9.01 -10.04 -12.06
N LEU A 147 9.30 -10.79 -13.10
CA LEU A 147 10.60 -10.72 -13.77
C LEU A 147 10.44 -10.00 -15.09
N LYS A 148 11.37 -9.10 -15.42
CA LYS A 148 11.56 -8.52 -16.76
C LYS A 148 12.92 -8.95 -17.28
N ASN A 149 12.96 -9.68 -18.40
CA ASN A 149 14.20 -10.24 -18.96
C ASN A 149 15.03 -11.02 -17.90
N GLY A 150 14.36 -11.76 -17.02
CA GLY A 150 14.97 -12.55 -15.94
C GLY A 150 15.43 -11.73 -14.70
N LYS A 151 15.24 -10.43 -14.69
CA LYS A 151 15.54 -9.55 -13.54
C LYS A 151 14.28 -9.30 -12.71
N ASN A 152 14.38 -9.44 -11.41
CA ASN A 152 13.26 -9.17 -10.50
C ASN A 152 12.93 -7.68 -10.47
N ILE A 153 11.64 -7.35 -10.57
CA ILE A 153 11.09 -6.03 -10.34
C ILE A 153 10.38 -6.04 -8.98
N GLU A 154 10.84 -5.20 -8.07
CA GLU A 154 10.22 -5.06 -6.75
C GLU A 154 8.92 -4.26 -6.85
N LEU A 155 7.83 -4.88 -6.40
CA LEU A 155 6.49 -4.32 -6.47
C LEU A 155 5.87 -4.23 -5.08
N THR A 156 5.16 -3.12 -4.81
CA THR A 156 4.29 -3.04 -3.63
C THR A 156 3.08 -3.95 -3.81
N GLN A 157 2.30 -4.11 -2.76
CA GLN A 157 1.10 -4.95 -2.76
C GLN A 157 0.10 -4.55 -3.85
N VAL A 158 -0.14 -3.25 -3.95
CA VAL A 158 -1.07 -2.66 -4.93
C VAL A 158 -0.54 -2.82 -6.34
N GLU A 159 0.75 -2.54 -6.56
CA GLU A 159 1.40 -2.68 -7.86
C GLU A 159 1.35 -4.13 -8.37
N PHE A 160 1.61 -5.10 -7.48
CA PHE A 160 1.51 -6.50 -7.86
C PHE A 160 0.09 -6.89 -8.28
N GLN A 161 -0.94 -6.46 -7.53
CA GLN A 161 -2.33 -6.76 -7.90
C GLN A 161 -2.76 -6.11 -9.20
N MET A 162 -2.27 -4.90 -9.49
CA MET A 162 -2.52 -4.26 -10.79
C MET A 162 -1.89 -5.05 -11.93
N ILE A 163 -0.64 -5.48 -11.78
CA ILE A 163 0.04 -6.35 -12.77
C ILE A 163 -0.71 -7.67 -12.94
N GLU A 164 -1.09 -8.32 -11.85
CA GLU A 164 -1.89 -9.54 -11.90
C GLU A 164 -3.20 -9.34 -12.68
N TYR A 165 -3.88 -8.22 -12.44
CA TYR A 165 -5.12 -7.90 -13.14
C TYR A 165 -4.88 -7.65 -14.63
N PHE A 166 -3.82 -6.93 -15.00
CA PHE A 166 -3.47 -6.67 -16.40
C PHE A 166 -3.07 -7.96 -17.13
N PHE A 167 -2.27 -8.81 -16.50
CA PHE A 167 -1.83 -10.09 -17.07
C PHE A 167 -2.98 -11.08 -17.29
N ASN A 168 -4.03 -11.01 -16.46
CA ASN A 168 -5.23 -11.83 -16.63
C ASN A 168 -6.22 -11.26 -17.67
N ASN A 169 -5.99 -10.03 -18.17
CA ASN A 169 -6.85 -9.38 -19.16
C ASN A 169 -6.01 -8.80 -20.32
N PRO A 170 -5.22 -9.62 -21.02
CA PRO A 170 -4.41 -9.15 -22.14
C PRO A 170 -5.34 -8.64 -23.25
N ASP A 171 -4.89 -7.63 -23.99
CA ASP A 171 -5.60 -7.05 -25.14
C ASP A 171 -6.99 -6.47 -24.81
N THR A 172 -7.27 -6.23 -23.52
CA THR A 172 -8.54 -5.67 -23.04
C THR A 172 -8.32 -4.23 -22.57
N ALA A 173 -9.15 -3.32 -23.04
CA ALA A 173 -9.21 -1.97 -22.50
C ALA A 173 -9.92 -2.01 -21.13
N LEU A 174 -9.19 -1.66 -20.07
CA LEU A 174 -9.69 -1.60 -18.70
C LEU A 174 -9.90 -0.15 -18.32
N ASP A 175 -11.05 0.19 -17.76
CA ASP A 175 -11.29 1.53 -17.26
C ASP A 175 -10.80 1.69 -15.79
N ARG A 176 -10.79 2.96 -15.31
CA ARG A 176 -10.33 3.26 -13.94
C ARG A 176 -11.20 2.62 -12.87
N THR A 177 -12.51 2.58 -13.11
CA THR A 177 -13.47 2.00 -12.17
C THR A 177 -13.24 0.50 -12.03
N ASP A 178 -13.04 -0.21 -13.14
CA ASP A 178 -12.74 -1.65 -13.12
C ASP A 178 -11.45 -1.95 -12.33
N ILE A 179 -10.40 -1.16 -12.58
CA ILE A 179 -9.12 -1.29 -11.85
C ILE A 179 -9.33 -0.98 -10.37
N LEU A 180 -10.05 0.10 -10.05
CA LEU A 180 -10.31 0.51 -8.67
C LEU A 180 -11.06 -0.56 -7.90
N GLU A 181 -12.17 -1.07 -8.46
CA GLU A 181 -12.97 -2.11 -7.84
C GLU A 181 -12.19 -3.41 -7.64
N LYS A 182 -11.39 -3.79 -8.62
CA LYS A 182 -10.61 -5.02 -8.56
C LYS A 182 -9.48 -4.95 -7.53
N VAL A 183 -8.77 -3.83 -7.49
CA VAL A 183 -7.57 -3.67 -6.65
C VAL A 183 -7.91 -3.15 -5.27
N TRP A 184 -8.82 -2.19 -5.12
CA TRP A 184 -9.19 -1.60 -3.80
C TRP A 184 -10.52 -2.14 -3.26
N GLY A 185 -11.35 -2.76 -4.09
CA GLY A 185 -12.64 -3.32 -3.72
C GLY A 185 -13.82 -2.43 -4.12
N SER A 186 -15.01 -3.06 -4.34
CA SER A 186 -16.24 -2.36 -4.80
C SER A 186 -16.77 -1.31 -3.81
N ASN A 187 -16.36 -1.35 -2.55
CA ASN A 187 -16.75 -0.39 -1.52
C ASN A 187 -15.65 0.64 -1.22
N TYR A 188 -14.76 0.91 -2.18
CA TYR A 188 -13.72 1.89 -2.00
C TYR A 188 -14.29 3.32 -2.02
N PHE A 189 -14.04 4.10 -0.97
CA PHE A 189 -14.54 5.47 -0.79
C PHE A 189 -13.56 6.56 -1.20
N GLY A 190 -12.43 6.20 -1.82
CA GLY A 190 -11.41 7.16 -2.24
C GLY A 190 -11.62 7.70 -3.65
N GLU A 191 -10.70 8.53 -4.08
CA GLU A 191 -10.71 9.13 -5.41
C GLU A 191 -10.12 8.18 -6.44
N GLU A 192 -10.69 8.11 -7.65
CA GLU A 192 -10.15 7.31 -8.77
C GLU A 192 -8.72 7.68 -9.15
N LYS A 193 -8.27 8.87 -8.78
CA LYS A 193 -6.92 9.37 -9.02
C LYS A 193 -5.80 8.49 -8.43
N ILE A 194 -6.15 7.67 -7.41
CA ILE A 194 -5.23 6.66 -6.86
C ILE A 194 -4.78 5.66 -7.93
N VAL A 195 -5.65 5.33 -8.88
CA VAL A 195 -5.35 4.44 -10.01
C VAL A 195 -4.27 5.07 -10.89
N ASP A 196 -4.45 6.33 -11.30
CA ASP A 196 -3.50 7.02 -12.19
C ASP A 196 -2.10 7.14 -11.56
N VAL A 197 -2.04 7.43 -10.27
CA VAL A 197 -0.77 7.53 -9.54
C VAL A 197 -0.06 6.18 -9.48
N ASN A 198 -0.79 5.11 -9.16
CA ASN A 198 -0.20 3.77 -9.11
C ASN A 198 0.19 3.24 -10.50
N ILE A 199 -0.60 3.53 -11.55
CA ILE A 199 -0.21 3.23 -12.94
C ILE A 199 1.10 3.94 -13.28
N ARG A 200 1.24 5.23 -12.95
CA ARG A 200 2.47 5.98 -13.19
C ARG A 200 3.67 5.36 -12.48
N ARG A 201 3.53 5.01 -11.20
CA ARG A 201 4.59 4.32 -10.43
C ARG A 201 4.97 3.00 -11.07
N LEU A 202 3.97 2.20 -11.44
CA LEU A 202 4.17 0.92 -12.07
C LEU A 202 4.92 1.06 -13.40
N ARG A 203 4.51 2.00 -14.26
CA ARG A 203 5.20 2.31 -15.52
C ARG A 203 6.66 2.66 -15.31
N MET A 204 6.98 3.48 -14.29
CA MET A 204 8.36 3.82 -13.93
C MET A 204 9.23 2.61 -13.55
N LYS A 205 8.61 1.50 -13.08
CA LYS A 205 9.31 0.27 -12.73
C LYS A 205 9.43 -0.70 -13.90
N VAL A 206 8.44 -0.75 -14.79
CA VAL A 206 8.34 -1.77 -15.84
C VAL A 206 8.74 -1.27 -17.24
N GLU A 207 8.60 0.02 -17.52
CA GLU A 207 8.95 0.60 -18.82
C GLU A 207 10.41 1.09 -18.84
N ASP A 208 11.08 0.94 -19.98
CA ASP A 208 12.46 1.42 -20.15
C ASP A 208 12.52 2.95 -20.36
N ASP A 209 11.44 3.53 -20.94
CA ASP A 209 11.26 4.96 -21.16
C ASP A 209 9.81 5.37 -20.79
N PRO A 210 9.52 5.52 -19.51
CA PRO A 210 8.18 5.90 -19.06
C PRO A 210 7.88 7.33 -19.46
N SER A 211 7.04 7.54 -20.47
CA SER A 211 6.54 8.88 -20.83
C SER A 211 5.80 9.51 -19.64
N PRO A 212 5.93 10.84 -19.43
CA PRO A 212 5.28 11.56 -18.36
C PRO A 212 3.74 11.50 -18.45
#